data_ee3180da0464614ecbbe886c27166828
#
_entry.id   ee3180da0464614ecbbe886c27166828
#
_cell.length_a   1.000
_cell.length_b   1.000
_cell.length_c   1.000
_cell.angle_alpha   90.00
_cell.angle_beta   90.00
_cell.angle_gamma   90.00
#
_symmetry.space_group_name_H-M   'P 1'
#
loop_
_entity.id
_entity.type
_entity.pdbx_description
1 polymer ?
#
loop_
_entity_poly.entity_id
_entity_poly.type
_entity_poly.pdbx_seq_one_letter_code
_entity_poly.pdbx_strand_id
1 'polypeptide(L)'
;VICFILKRIVVIGGGAAGMMVAATICEQAPKGTYDLHVFEKNLLLGNKVLISGGGRCNVTTGYYKKQDFLGKYIRGADFLKKSLAIFGPRKVYKRFEEHGVPLKLEKDMRVFPVSNNGKDVVGVFEKIFEQYDVQVHFREGVKKIICNNLSSSALPQNDGFVLETDKGEYNFDIVVLTTGGNAYAYTGSSGEGYDLARGLGHSISKLGPSLNSFQTPHTWMHELTGLSFPWARLQARFLDGAMQSVDGPVLLTHFGISGPNVFALSALLAFEKIALDTPVDIVLYPEADTSYDMWIARFHEAASHSPKKELRTIMKQWFPERLAIAMLAACAIDSATWMGVLTKDNKKDIAHFLAGGWKVSLTLRKPGDEFVTAGGVSLDEIDSSTLESKIRPGLYFAGEILDVDGVTGGFNLQACWSAGYMVGKSIASQIVL
;
A
#
# COMPACT_ATOMS: atom_id res chain seq x y z
N VAL A 1 -35.69 24.06 24.95
CA VAL A 1 -34.32 24.23 24.44
C VAL A 1 -33.60 22.91 24.71
N ILE A 2 -33.40 22.08 23.69
CA ILE A 2 -32.57 20.88 23.80
C ILE A 2 -31.15 21.41 23.87
N CYS A 3 -30.53 21.31 25.04
CA CYS A 3 -29.13 21.65 25.23
C CYS A 3 -28.33 20.46 24.67
N PHE A 4 -27.89 20.52 23.42
CA PHE A 4 -26.94 19.51 22.88
C PHE A 4 -25.62 19.70 23.63
N ILE A 5 -25.16 18.65 24.28
CA ILE A 5 -23.79 18.62 24.84
C ILE A 5 -22.85 18.54 23.66
N LEU A 6 -22.03 19.58 23.48
CA LEU A 6 -21.02 19.63 22.39
C LEU A 6 -20.02 18.49 22.56
N LYS A 7 -19.97 17.57 21.62
CA LYS A 7 -18.99 16.47 21.64
C LYS A 7 -17.63 16.96 21.17
N ARG A 8 -16.63 16.83 22.03
CA ARG A 8 -15.24 17.16 21.68
C ARG A 8 -14.56 15.95 21.06
N ILE A 9 -14.15 16.10 19.81
CA ILE A 9 -13.61 15.03 18.98
C ILE A 9 -12.20 15.38 18.53
N VAL A 10 -11.27 14.44 18.66
CA VAL A 10 -9.93 14.63 18.14
C VAL A 10 -9.55 13.53 17.14
N VAL A 11 -8.95 13.95 16.04
CA VAL A 11 -8.29 13.10 15.05
C VAL A 11 -6.78 13.31 15.17
N ILE A 12 -6.03 12.26 15.46
CA ILE A 12 -4.59 12.28 15.65
C ILE A 12 -3.91 11.76 14.40
N GLY A 13 -3.30 12.66 13.63
CA GLY A 13 -2.69 12.42 12.33
C GLY A 13 -3.52 12.97 11.16
N GLY A 14 -3.04 14.03 10.53
CA GLY A 14 -3.63 14.70 9.36
C GLY A 14 -3.29 14.01 8.03
N GLY A 15 -3.10 12.68 8.01
CA GLY A 15 -2.90 11.87 6.81
C GLY A 15 -4.20 11.55 6.07
N ALA A 16 -4.15 10.66 5.07
CA ALA A 16 -5.30 10.28 4.26
C ALA A 16 -6.52 9.86 5.09
N ALA A 17 -6.32 8.96 6.06
CA ALA A 17 -7.41 8.48 6.90
C ALA A 17 -7.98 9.59 7.78
N GLY A 18 -7.12 10.38 8.45
CA GLY A 18 -7.55 11.45 9.34
C GLY A 18 -8.30 12.56 8.61
N MET A 19 -7.80 12.98 7.44
CA MET A 19 -8.50 13.95 6.60
C MET A 19 -9.90 13.46 6.21
N MET A 20 -10.04 12.17 5.86
CA MET A 20 -11.33 11.60 5.49
C MET A 20 -12.28 11.47 6.69
N VAL A 21 -11.76 11.11 7.89
CA VAL A 21 -12.55 11.07 9.14
C VAL A 21 -13.15 12.46 9.40
N ALA A 22 -12.30 13.48 9.50
CA ALA A 22 -12.71 14.84 9.85
C ALA A 22 -13.69 15.40 8.81
N ALA A 23 -13.39 15.26 7.51
CA ALA A 23 -14.28 15.71 6.44
C ALA A 23 -15.66 15.02 6.50
N THR A 24 -15.68 13.70 6.79
CA THR A 24 -16.93 12.95 6.87
C THR A 24 -17.78 13.39 8.07
N ILE A 25 -17.19 13.67 9.22
CA ILE A 25 -17.89 14.23 10.38
C ILE A 25 -18.49 15.58 10.00
N CYS A 26 -17.69 16.48 9.40
CA CYS A 26 -18.16 17.81 8.98
C CYS A 26 -19.37 17.75 8.07
N GLU A 27 -19.40 16.82 7.12
CA GLU A 27 -20.46 16.71 6.11
C GLU A 27 -21.72 15.98 6.60
N GLN A 28 -21.60 15.13 7.63
CA GLN A 28 -22.69 14.25 8.07
C GLN A 28 -23.27 14.59 9.45
N ALA A 29 -22.50 15.25 10.32
CA ALA A 29 -23.00 15.69 11.61
C ALA A 29 -23.57 17.11 11.54
N PRO A 30 -24.64 17.44 12.31
CA PRO A 30 -25.18 18.78 12.35
C PRO A 30 -24.16 19.78 12.91
N LYS A 31 -24.04 20.95 12.28
CA LYS A 31 -23.19 22.03 12.80
C LYS A 31 -23.61 22.41 14.22
N GLY A 32 -22.62 22.66 15.08
CA GLY A 32 -22.85 23.06 16.49
C GLY A 32 -23.13 21.92 17.46
N THR A 33 -23.03 20.65 17.00
CA THR A 33 -23.14 19.46 17.87
C THR A 33 -21.79 18.86 18.23
N TYR A 34 -20.70 19.33 17.61
CA TYR A 34 -19.34 18.84 17.83
C TYR A 34 -18.32 20.00 17.82
N ASP A 35 -17.20 19.75 18.48
CA ASP A 35 -15.96 20.54 18.45
C ASP A 35 -14.86 19.61 17.94
N LEU A 36 -14.38 19.84 16.70
CA LEU A 36 -13.52 18.90 15.98
C LEU A 36 -12.10 19.44 15.85
N HIS A 37 -11.15 18.69 16.38
CA HIS A 37 -9.73 19.00 16.34
C HIS A 37 -8.97 17.95 15.53
N VAL A 38 -7.95 18.39 14.76
CA VAL A 38 -6.99 17.53 14.05
C VAL A 38 -5.60 17.90 14.53
N PHE A 39 -4.87 16.95 15.12
CA PHE A 39 -3.48 17.13 15.51
C PHE A 39 -2.56 16.55 14.44
N GLU A 40 -1.67 17.39 13.90
CA GLU A 40 -0.66 17.01 12.90
C GLU A 40 0.71 17.51 13.35
N LYS A 41 1.66 16.60 13.52
CA LYS A 41 3.01 16.94 13.98
C LYS A 41 3.85 17.69 12.94
N ASN A 42 3.48 17.62 11.67
CA ASN A 42 4.11 18.34 10.59
C ASN A 42 3.46 19.70 10.33
N LEU A 43 3.99 20.41 9.32
CA LEU A 43 3.52 21.71 8.87
C LEU A 43 2.31 21.65 7.93
N LEU A 44 2.06 20.50 7.31
CA LEU A 44 1.09 20.33 6.24
C LEU A 44 0.30 19.04 6.47
N LEU A 45 -0.96 19.05 6.05
CA LEU A 45 -1.77 17.85 5.94
C LEU A 45 -1.25 16.96 4.78
N GLY A 46 -1.47 15.66 4.91
CA GLY A 46 -1.31 14.71 3.82
C GLY A 46 0.11 14.53 3.28
N ASN A 47 1.18 14.78 4.05
CA ASN A 47 2.57 14.67 3.56
C ASN A 47 2.84 13.39 2.79
N LYS A 48 2.40 12.22 3.28
CA LYS A 48 2.56 10.94 2.58
C LYS A 48 1.67 10.85 1.34
N VAL A 49 0.50 11.50 1.34
CA VAL A 49 -0.38 11.61 0.15
C VAL A 49 0.32 12.39 -0.95
N LEU A 50 0.96 13.52 -0.60
CA LEU A 50 1.65 14.40 -1.53
C LEU A 50 2.80 13.71 -2.28
N ILE A 51 3.52 12.77 -1.66
CA ILE A 51 4.63 12.05 -2.30
C ILE A 51 4.18 10.75 -2.99
N SER A 52 2.98 10.28 -2.73
CA SER A 52 2.47 9.02 -3.28
C SER A 52 2.37 9.07 -4.81
N GLY A 53 2.56 7.92 -5.46
CA GLY A 53 2.51 7.83 -6.92
C GLY A 53 3.51 8.74 -7.64
N GLY A 54 4.66 9.05 -7.02
CA GLY A 54 5.66 9.96 -7.56
C GLY A 54 5.22 11.43 -7.53
N GLY A 55 4.49 11.85 -6.52
CA GLY A 55 3.97 13.21 -6.36
C GLY A 55 2.60 13.43 -7.02
N ARG A 56 2.14 12.48 -7.84
CA ARG A 56 0.86 12.56 -8.56
C ARG A 56 -0.35 12.20 -7.71
N CYS A 57 -0.17 11.52 -6.60
CA CYS A 57 -1.17 10.86 -5.77
C CYS A 57 -1.97 9.78 -6.52
N ASN A 58 -1.63 8.51 -6.33
CA ASN A 58 -2.47 7.39 -6.81
C ASN A 58 -3.69 7.24 -5.90
N VAL A 59 -4.74 8.03 -6.18
CA VAL A 59 -5.88 8.26 -5.28
C VAL A 59 -6.60 6.97 -4.92
N THR A 60 -6.84 6.11 -5.91
CA THR A 60 -7.59 4.87 -5.76
C THR A 60 -7.28 3.93 -6.92
N THR A 61 -8.07 2.88 -7.06
CA THR A 61 -7.94 1.87 -8.11
C THR A 61 -9.15 1.88 -9.04
N GLY A 62 -8.94 1.48 -10.30
CA GLY A 62 -9.99 1.24 -11.29
C GLY A 62 -10.66 -0.14 -11.17
N TYR A 63 -10.25 -0.98 -10.24
CA TYR A 63 -10.94 -2.23 -9.96
C TYR A 63 -12.21 -1.95 -9.16
N TYR A 64 -13.38 -2.14 -9.78
CA TYR A 64 -14.66 -1.79 -9.18
C TYR A 64 -15.47 -3.00 -8.69
N LYS A 65 -15.14 -4.21 -9.13
CA LYS A 65 -15.79 -5.43 -8.65
C LYS A 65 -15.13 -5.86 -7.34
N LYS A 66 -15.97 -6.17 -6.34
CA LYS A 66 -15.52 -6.51 -4.97
C LYS A 66 -14.43 -7.60 -4.94
N GLN A 67 -14.63 -8.66 -5.71
CA GLN A 67 -13.67 -9.78 -5.79
C GLN A 67 -12.31 -9.34 -6.35
N ASP A 68 -12.27 -8.39 -7.29
CA ASP A 68 -11.05 -7.97 -7.98
C ASP A 68 -10.17 -7.09 -7.08
N PHE A 69 -10.76 -6.28 -6.20
CA PHE A 69 -9.97 -5.40 -5.33
C PHE A 69 -9.72 -5.98 -3.94
N LEU A 70 -10.60 -6.83 -3.38
CA LEU A 70 -10.35 -7.45 -2.07
C LEU A 70 -9.14 -8.38 -2.09
N GLY A 71 -8.96 -9.16 -3.15
CA GLY A 71 -7.80 -10.03 -3.32
C GLY A 71 -6.45 -9.31 -3.46
N LYS A 72 -6.46 -7.97 -3.49
CA LYS A 72 -5.25 -7.14 -3.53
C LYS A 72 -4.76 -6.71 -2.14
N TYR A 73 -5.53 -6.97 -1.10
CA TYR A 73 -5.07 -6.79 0.28
C TYR A 73 -4.42 -8.07 0.78
N ILE A 74 -3.15 -7.98 1.14
CA ILE A 74 -2.36 -9.09 1.67
C ILE A 74 -2.79 -9.39 3.11
N ARG A 75 -3.07 -8.34 3.90
CA ARG A 75 -3.55 -8.42 5.28
C ARG A 75 -4.81 -7.57 5.45
N GLY A 76 -5.70 -8.01 6.32
CA GLY A 76 -6.91 -7.28 6.70
C GLY A 76 -8.03 -7.21 5.63
N ALA A 77 -7.98 -8.03 4.56
CA ALA A 77 -9.00 -8.03 3.51
C ALA A 77 -10.42 -8.26 4.05
N ASP A 78 -10.58 -9.23 4.94
CA ASP A 78 -11.87 -9.57 5.54
C ASP A 78 -12.39 -8.46 6.45
N PHE A 79 -11.52 -7.86 7.23
CA PHE A 79 -11.83 -6.72 8.09
C PHE A 79 -12.34 -5.52 7.29
N LEU A 80 -11.69 -5.22 6.16
CA LEU A 80 -12.05 -4.10 5.29
C LEU A 80 -13.33 -4.30 4.48
N LYS A 81 -13.91 -5.50 4.42
CA LYS A 81 -15.08 -5.81 3.57
C LYS A 81 -16.24 -4.85 3.76
N LYS A 82 -16.52 -4.45 5.01
CA LYS A 82 -17.65 -3.56 5.32
C LYS A 82 -17.35 -2.12 4.89
N SER A 83 -16.20 -1.57 5.27
CA SER A 83 -15.80 -0.21 4.92
C SER A 83 -15.66 -0.02 3.40
N LEU A 84 -15.06 -0.98 2.71
CA LEU A 84 -14.96 -0.99 1.24
C LEU A 84 -16.31 -1.14 0.54
N ALA A 85 -17.26 -1.88 1.10
CA ALA A 85 -18.61 -1.97 0.56
C ALA A 85 -19.39 -0.64 0.70
N ILE A 86 -19.17 0.08 1.80
CA ILE A 86 -19.81 1.37 2.07
C ILE A 86 -19.15 2.49 1.26
N PHE A 87 -17.81 2.54 1.23
CA PHE A 87 -17.05 3.58 0.56
C PHE A 87 -15.90 3.01 -0.29
N GLY A 88 -16.26 2.27 -1.35
CA GLY A 88 -15.31 1.65 -2.27
C GLY A 88 -14.79 2.58 -3.36
N PRO A 89 -13.97 2.06 -4.30
CA PRO A 89 -13.24 2.84 -5.30
C PRO A 89 -14.10 3.79 -6.14
N ARG A 90 -15.31 3.35 -6.58
CA ARG A 90 -16.23 4.22 -7.33
C ARG A 90 -16.68 5.44 -6.53
N LYS A 91 -16.92 5.26 -5.22
CA LYS A 91 -17.35 6.37 -4.36
C LYS A 91 -16.21 7.33 -4.06
N VAL A 92 -14.99 6.82 -3.91
CA VAL A 92 -13.78 7.65 -3.79
C VAL A 92 -13.59 8.46 -5.07
N TYR A 93 -13.65 7.82 -6.24
CA TYR A 93 -13.55 8.51 -7.54
C TYR A 93 -14.57 9.64 -7.64
N LYS A 94 -15.85 9.33 -7.43
CA LYS A 94 -16.96 10.30 -7.49
C LYS A 94 -16.77 11.45 -6.50
N ARG A 95 -16.37 11.15 -5.25
CA ARG A 95 -16.16 12.17 -4.22
C ARG A 95 -15.16 13.23 -4.66
N PHE A 96 -14.01 12.84 -5.18
CA PHE A 96 -13.00 13.80 -5.61
C PHE A 96 -13.46 14.62 -6.81
N GLU A 97 -14.19 14.03 -7.76
CA GLU A 97 -14.77 14.78 -8.89
C GLU A 97 -15.84 15.78 -8.43
N GLU A 98 -16.71 15.39 -7.51
CA GLU A 98 -17.73 16.28 -6.91
C GLU A 98 -17.11 17.46 -6.16
N HIS A 99 -15.89 17.29 -5.63
CA HIS A 99 -15.13 18.36 -4.96
C HIS A 99 -14.18 19.11 -5.92
N GLY A 100 -14.37 18.98 -7.23
CA GLY A 100 -13.64 19.75 -8.23
C GLY A 100 -12.23 19.24 -8.56
N VAL A 101 -11.93 17.97 -8.25
CA VAL A 101 -10.67 17.31 -8.64
C VAL A 101 -10.97 16.25 -9.71
N PRO A 102 -10.85 16.58 -11.01
CA PRO A 102 -11.02 15.61 -12.09
C PRO A 102 -9.99 14.49 -11.99
N LEU A 103 -10.45 13.26 -12.14
CA LEU A 103 -9.60 12.07 -12.06
C LEU A 103 -9.49 11.37 -13.42
N LYS A 104 -8.38 10.67 -13.64
CA LYS A 104 -8.15 9.83 -14.82
C LYS A 104 -7.75 8.42 -14.41
N LEU A 105 -8.29 7.44 -15.14
CA LEU A 105 -7.92 6.04 -15.05
C LEU A 105 -6.81 5.74 -16.06
N GLU A 106 -5.67 5.22 -15.60
CA GLU A 106 -4.58 4.73 -16.46
C GLU A 106 -4.80 3.26 -16.86
N LYS A 107 -4.09 2.79 -17.90
CA LYS A 107 -4.26 1.44 -18.46
C LYS A 107 -3.98 0.32 -17.45
N ASP A 108 -3.16 0.57 -16.45
CA ASP A 108 -2.81 -0.34 -15.38
C ASP A 108 -3.73 -0.25 -14.16
N MET A 109 -4.90 0.33 -14.34
CA MET A 109 -5.96 0.48 -13.34
C MET A 109 -5.62 1.42 -12.18
N ARG A 110 -4.55 2.22 -12.27
CA ARG A 110 -4.26 3.30 -11.32
C ARG A 110 -5.11 4.53 -11.62
N VAL A 111 -5.49 5.25 -10.57
CA VAL A 111 -6.31 6.47 -10.69
C VAL A 111 -5.54 7.66 -10.15
N PHE A 112 -5.39 8.68 -10.97
CA PHE A 112 -4.66 9.91 -10.64
C PHE A 112 -5.51 11.16 -10.90
N PRO A 113 -5.22 12.30 -10.23
CA PRO A 113 -5.72 13.59 -10.70
C PRO A 113 -5.28 13.86 -12.14
N VAL A 114 -6.16 14.47 -12.93
CA VAL A 114 -5.81 14.89 -14.30
C VAL A 114 -4.62 15.83 -14.30
N SER A 115 -4.52 16.70 -13.31
CA SER A 115 -3.40 17.62 -13.08
C SER A 115 -2.05 16.94 -12.80
N ASN A 116 -2.05 15.65 -12.43
CA ASN A 116 -0.89 14.93 -11.87
C ASN A 116 -0.27 15.60 -10.63
N ASN A 117 -1.08 16.23 -9.79
CA ASN A 117 -0.61 16.95 -8.61
C ASN A 117 -1.38 16.47 -7.35
N GLY A 118 -0.68 15.86 -6.41
CA GLY A 118 -1.26 15.40 -5.15
C GLY A 118 -1.82 16.51 -4.26
N LYS A 119 -1.38 17.77 -4.46
CA LYS A 119 -1.90 18.93 -3.72
C LYS A 119 -3.39 19.16 -3.97
N ASP A 120 -3.89 18.85 -5.16
CA ASP A 120 -5.32 19.02 -5.45
C ASP A 120 -6.18 18.09 -4.60
N VAL A 121 -5.68 16.87 -4.32
CA VAL A 121 -6.34 15.90 -3.45
C VAL A 121 -6.38 16.39 -1.99
N VAL A 122 -5.26 16.90 -1.48
CA VAL A 122 -5.17 17.44 -0.12
C VAL A 122 -6.02 18.71 0.01
N GLY A 123 -5.99 19.59 -0.99
CA GLY A 123 -6.74 20.83 -1.03
C GLY A 123 -8.27 20.67 -0.94
N VAL A 124 -8.81 19.50 -1.30
CA VAL A 124 -10.23 19.19 -1.04
C VAL A 124 -10.53 19.23 0.47
N PHE A 125 -9.68 18.60 1.25
CA PHE A 125 -9.86 18.50 2.71
C PHE A 125 -9.58 19.83 3.40
N GLU A 126 -8.57 20.58 2.96
CA GLU A 126 -8.26 21.91 3.49
C GLU A 126 -9.46 22.85 3.34
N LYS A 127 -10.11 22.85 2.16
CA LYS A 127 -11.34 23.64 1.91
C LYS A 127 -12.50 23.21 2.80
N ILE A 128 -12.70 21.90 3.00
CA ILE A 128 -13.74 21.39 3.91
C ILE A 128 -13.43 21.83 5.34
N PHE A 129 -12.19 21.73 5.79
CA PHE A 129 -11.79 22.12 7.15
C PHE A 129 -12.01 23.61 7.39
N GLU A 130 -11.67 24.47 6.43
CA GLU A 130 -11.95 25.89 6.48
C GLU A 130 -13.47 26.18 6.52
N GLN A 131 -14.26 25.52 5.67
CA GLN A 131 -15.72 25.71 5.61
C GLN A 131 -16.46 25.32 6.90
N TYR A 132 -15.91 24.36 7.65
CA TYR A 132 -16.54 23.82 8.85
C TYR A 132 -15.82 24.21 10.15
N ASP A 133 -14.85 25.14 10.08
CA ASP A 133 -14.09 25.65 11.22
C ASP A 133 -13.37 24.57 12.03
N VAL A 134 -12.80 23.55 11.34
CA VAL A 134 -12.03 22.49 11.98
C VAL A 134 -10.75 23.05 12.59
N GLN A 135 -10.49 22.76 13.85
CA GLN A 135 -9.30 23.20 14.57
C GLN A 135 -8.09 22.34 14.22
N VAL A 136 -7.22 22.81 13.32
CA VAL A 136 -6.01 22.05 12.94
C VAL A 136 -4.80 22.54 13.74
N HIS A 137 -4.22 21.63 14.52
CA HIS A 137 -3.04 21.87 15.34
C HIS A 137 -1.80 21.38 14.60
N PHE A 138 -1.17 22.26 13.83
CA PHE A 138 0.09 21.96 13.16
C PHE A 138 1.30 22.07 14.08
N ARG A 139 2.36 21.30 13.78
CA ARG A 139 3.57 21.20 14.60
C ARG A 139 3.23 20.84 16.04
N GLU A 140 2.28 19.91 16.20
CA GLU A 140 1.87 19.48 17.52
C GLU A 140 1.61 17.97 17.53
N GLY A 141 2.60 17.22 18.00
CA GLY A 141 2.55 15.78 18.17
C GLY A 141 1.91 15.39 19.49
N VAL A 142 1.03 14.40 19.46
CA VAL A 142 0.48 13.81 20.68
C VAL A 142 1.48 12.82 21.24
N LYS A 143 1.87 12.99 22.50
CA LYS A 143 2.86 12.14 23.20
C LYS A 143 2.21 11.04 24.00
N LYS A 144 1.03 11.32 24.58
CA LYS A 144 0.34 10.38 25.45
C LYS A 144 -1.17 10.60 25.40
N ILE A 145 -1.89 9.54 25.59
CA ILE A 145 -3.35 9.55 25.72
C ILE A 145 -3.69 8.82 27.01
N ILE A 146 -4.43 9.48 27.89
CA ILE A 146 -4.85 8.95 29.17
C ILE A 146 -6.38 8.82 29.15
N CYS A 147 -6.90 7.65 29.53
CA CYS A 147 -8.33 7.49 29.76
C CYS A 147 -8.66 7.95 31.17
N ASN A 148 -9.67 8.80 31.31
CA ASN A 148 -10.19 9.18 32.62
C ASN A 148 -11.04 8.05 33.19
N ASN A 149 -10.43 7.09 33.89
CA ASN A 149 -11.15 6.05 34.63
C ASN A 149 -11.55 6.63 36.00
N LEU A 150 -12.66 7.32 36.11
CA LEU A 150 -13.09 7.95 37.36
C LEU A 150 -14.25 7.24 38.07
N SER A 151 -14.68 6.04 37.68
CA SER A 151 -15.69 5.34 38.46
C SER A 151 -15.48 3.85 38.61
N SER A 152 -15.57 3.36 39.83
CA SER A 152 -15.75 1.98 40.23
C SER A 152 -17.15 1.41 39.90
N SER A 153 -17.89 2.03 38.98
CA SER A 153 -19.20 1.58 38.55
C SER A 153 -19.09 0.45 37.54
N ALA A 154 -19.91 -0.57 37.67
CA ALA A 154 -19.90 -1.81 36.89
C ALA A 154 -20.31 -1.67 35.41
N LEU A 155 -20.51 -0.45 34.93
CA LEU A 155 -20.78 -0.17 33.52
C LEU A 155 -19.67 0.73 32.97
N PRO A 156 -19.07 0.40 31.80
CA PRO A 156 -18.09 1.25 31.15
C PRO A 156 -18.77 2.53 30.68
N GLN A 157 -18.59 3.60 31.45
CA GLN A 157 -18.93 4.96 31.01
C GLN A 157 -17.72 5.52 30.25
N ASN A 158 -17.97 6.23 29.17
CA ASN A 158 -16.92 6.94 28.45
C ASN A 158 -16.63 8.24 29.21
N ASP A 159 -15.65 8.18 30.12
CA ASP A 159 -15.25 9.33 30.96
C ASP A 159 -14.32 10.32 30.20
N GLY A 160 -14.10 10.09 28.89
CA GLY A 160 -13.27 10.93 28.04
C GLY A 160 -11.78 10.57 28.06
N PHE A 161 -11.02 11.37 27.34
CA PHE A 161 -9.57 11.20 27.14
C PHE A 161 -8.84 12.51 27.41
N VAL A 162 -7.68 12.44 28.04
CA VAL A 162 -6.72 13.54 28.14
C VAL A 162 -5.57 13.27 27.17
N LEU A 163 -5.29 14.21 26.28
CA LEU A 163 -4.14 14.21 25.39
C LEU A 163 -3.05 15.10 25.96
N GLU A 164 -1.84 14.54 26.10
CA GLU A 164 -0.62 15.31 26.39
C GLU A 164 0.14 15.56 25.08
N THR A 165 0.44 16.83 24.81
CA THR A 165 1.23 17.28 23.65
C THR A 165 2.46 18.07 24.08
N ASP A 166 3.24 18.57 23.12
CA ASP A 166 4.32 19.51 23.40
C ASP A 166 3.85 20.88 23.89
N LYS A 167 2.58 21.24 23.67
CA LYS A 167 2.04 22.57 23.94
C LYS A 167 1.07 22.60 25.11
N GLY A 168 0.60 21.46 25.60
CA GLY A 168 -0.32 21.38 26.72
C GLY A 168 -1.16 20.12 26.75
N GLU A 169 -2.17 20.15 27.60
CA GLU A 169 -3.14 19.08 27.80
C GLU A 169 -4.50 19.49 27.27
N TYR A 170 -5.18 18.52 26.63
CA TYR A 170 -6.50 18.71 26.01
C TYR A 170 -7.43 17.57 26.42
N ASN A 171 -8.72 17.89 26.65
CA ASN A 171 -9.73 16.88 26.97
C ASN A 171 -10.65 16.65 25.78
N PHE A 172 -10.96 15.37 25.48
CA PHE A 172 -11.85 14.97 24.41
C PHE A 172 -12.78 13.82 24.82
N ASP A 173 -13.97 13.78 24.24
CA ASP A 173 -14.92 12.67 24.42
C ASP A 173 -14.60 11.50 23.49
N ILE A 174 -14.10 11.79 22.30
CA ILE A 174 -13.81 10.82 21.23
C ILE A 174 -12.40 11.06 20.69
N VAL A 175 -11.65 9.98 20.55
CA VAL A 175 -10.30 9.96 19.98
C VAL A 175 -10.25 9.05 18.74
N VAL A 176 -9.65 9.55 17.67
CA VAL A 176 -9.42 8.76 16.44
C VAL A 176 -7.93 8.71 16.15
N LEU A 177 -7.33 7.52 16.18
CA LEU A 177 -5.94 7.30 15.83
C LEU A 177 -5.80 7.01 14.33
N THR A 178 -5.11 7.93 13.62
CA THR A 178 -4.87 7.88 12.17
C THR A 178 -3.41 8.21 11.83
N THR A 179 -2.50 7.88 12.72
CA THR A 179 -1.07 8.25 12.68
C THR A 179 -0.26 7.58 11.58
N GLY A 180 -0.85 6.62 10.86
CA GLY A 180 -0.15 5.81 9.86
C GLY A 180 0.74 4.74 10.48
N GLY A 181 1.62 4.16 9.67
CA GLY A 181 2.57 3.12 10.05
C GLY A 181 3.96 3.66 10.38
N ASN A 182 4.99 2.90 9.97
CA ASN A 182 6.41 3.22 10.19
C ASN A 182 7.21 3.36 8.88
N ALA A 183 6.52 3.45 7.75
CA ALA A 183 7.14 3.66 6.43
C ALA A 183 7.18 5.15 6.09
N TYR A 184 8.30 5.63 5.50
CA TYR A 184 8.54 7.04 5.21
C TYR A 184 8.50 7.94 6.47
N ALA A 185 9.28 7.62 7.49
CA ALA A 185 9.30 8.32 8.76
C ALA A 185 9.43 9.86 8.64
N TYR A 186 10.14 10.36 7.61
CA TYR A 186 10.27 11.79 7.33
C TYR A 186 8.95 12.48 6.94
N THR A 187 7.90 11.71 6.56
CA THR A 187 6.55 12.24 6.31
C THR A 187 5.70 12.34 7.57
N GLY A 188 6.22 11.92 8.71
CA GLY A 188 5.51 11.85 9.97
C GLY A 188 5.03 10.45 10.37
N SER A 189 5.15 9.47 9.49
CA SER A 189 4.76 8.07 9.74
C SER A 189 5.91 7.32 10.42
N SER A 190 6.15 7.62 11.71
CA SER A 190 7.33 7.17 12.48
C SER A 190 7.04 6.03 13.46
N GLY A 191 5.81 5.49 13.46
CA GLY A 191 5.41 4.39 14.34
C GLY A 191 4.99 4.82 15.76
N GLU A 192 5.05 6.09 16.12
CA GLU A 192 4.65 6.60 17.45
C GLU A 192 3.20 6.24 17.81
N GLY A 193 2.31 6.17 16.82
CA GLY A 193 0.91 5.78 17.02
C GLY A 193 0.74 4.39 17.61
N TYR A 194 1.68 3.47 17.35
CA TYR A 194 1.65 2.15 17.96
C TYR A 194 1.90 2.19 19.48
N ASP A 195 2.74 3.12 19.94
CA ASP A 195 2.98 3.29 21.37
C ASP A 195 1.77 3.94 22.06
N LEU A 196 1.11 4.88 21.39
CA LEU A 196 -0.16 5.42 21.86
C LEU A 196 -1.24 4.33 22.00
N ALA A 197 -1.36 3.47 20.98
CA ALA A 197 -2.31 2.36 21.00
C ALA A 197 -1.99 1.34 22.10
N ARG A 198 -0.70 0.98 22.31
CA ARG A 198 -0.26 0.12 23.43
C ARG A 198 -0.59 0.72 24.78
N GLY A 199 -0.36 2.03 24.95
CA GLY A 199 -0.70 2.77 26.17
C GLY A 199 -2.19 2.73 26.51
N LEU A 200 -3.05 2.53 25.51
CA LEU A 200 -4.49 2.36 25.66
C LEU A 200 -4.93 0.90 25.81
N GLY A 201 -3.98 -0.06 25.83
CA GLY A 201 -4.21 -1.49 26.05
C GLY A 201 -4.37 -2.31 24.78
N HIS A 202 -4.09 -1.75 23.61
CA HIS A 202 -4.15 -2.48 22.34
C HIS A 202 -2.89 -3.27 22.04
N SER A 203 -3.09 -4.44 21.45
CA SER A 203 -2.02 -5.28 20.92
C SER A 203 -1.57 -4.80 19.54
N ILE A 204 -0.26 -4.84 19.31
CA ILE A 204 0.33 -4.54 18.01
C ILE A 204 0.93 -5.83 17.46
N SER A 205 0.47 -6.26 16.27
CA SER A 205 1.02 -7.41 15.56
C SER A 205 2.47 -7.14 15.14
N LYS A 206 3.19 -8.20 14.72
CA LYS A 206 4.57 -8.05 14.22
C LYS A 206 4.61 -7.02 13.09
N LEU A 207 5.47 -6.02 13.21
CA LEU A 207 5.69 -5.02 12.17
C LEU A 207 6.78 -5.48 11.21
N GLY A 208 6.61 -5.17 9.92
CA GLY A 208 7.59 -5.46 8.89
C GLY A 208 7.49 -4.49 7.70
N PRO A 209 8.56 -4.37 6.89
CA PRO A 209 8.56 -3.53 5.69
C PRO A 209 7.76 -4.22 4.57
N SER A 210 6.77 -3.52 4.02
CA SER A 210 5.97 -3.96 2.89
C SER A 210 6.19 -3.07 1.67
N LEU A 211 6.04 -3.65 0.46
CA LEU A 211 6.22 -2.94 -0.81
C LEU A 211 7.63 -2.35 -0.96
N ASN A 212 8.65 -3.18 -0.85
CA ASN A 212 10.04 -2.78 -0.94
C ASN A 212 10.74 -3.42 -2.13
N SER A 213 11.84 -2.82 -2.58
CA SER A 213 12.79 -3.37 -3.55
C SER A 213 13.80 -4.29 -2.85
N PHE A 214 14.41 -5.20 -3.62
CA PHE A 214 15.42 -6.11 -3.09
C PHE A 214 16.77 -5.94 -3.76
N GLN A 215 17.83 -6.05 -2.96
CA GLN A 215 19.18 -6.20 -3.45
C GLN A 215 19.46 -7.66 -3.78
N THR A 216 20.27 -7.88 -4.82
CA THR A 216 20.74 -9.20 -5.23
C THR A 216 22.26 -9.17 -5.50
N PRO A 217 22.99 -10.28 -5.31
CA PRO A 217 24.42 -10.35 -5.62
C PRO A 217 24.69 -10.58 -7.11
N HIS A 218 23.66 -10.72 -7.94
CA HIS A 218 23.78 -11.11 -9.35
C HIS A 218 24.18 -9.91 -10.22
N THR A 219 25.47 -9.78 -10.51
CA THR A 219 26.05 -8.67 -11.30
C THR A 219 25.44 -8.52 -12.68
N TRP A 220 25.09 -9.61 -13.36
CA TRP A 220 24.44 -9.57 -14.66
C TRP A 220 23.11 -8.79 -14.66
N MET A 221 22.37 -8.84 -13.54
CA MET A 221 21.15 -8.03 -13.39
C MET A 221 21.47 -6.54 -13.28
N HIS A 222 22.54 -6.19 -12.60
CA HIS A 222 23.01 -4.80 -12.45
C HIS A 222 23.45 -4.22 -13.80
N GLU A 223 24.11 -5.02 -14.64
CA GLU A 223 24.52 -4.63 -16.00
C GLU A 223 23.31 -4.35 -16.92
N LEU A 224 22.16 -4.96 -16.64
CA LEU A 224 20.91 -4.77 -17.36
C LEU A 224 19.99 -3.71 -16.73
N THR A 225 20.53 -2.84 -15.88
CA THR A 225 19.77 -1.76 -15.22
C THR A 225 18.87 -0.98 -16.20
N GLY A 226 17.65 -0.71 -15.76
CA GLY A 226 16.63 0.01 -16.52
C GLY A 226 15.79 -0.88 -17.44
N LEU A 227 16.14 -2.16 -17.61
CA LEU A 227 15.31 -3.10 -18.34
C LEU A 227 14.22 -3.70 -17.46
N SER A 228 13.11 -4.07 -18.08
CA SER A 228 12.00 -4.71 -17.38
C SER A 228 11.52 -5.96 -18.10
N PHE A 229 11.04 -6.91 -17.30
CA PHE A 229 10.19 -8.01 -17.76
C PHE A 229 8.74 -7.51 -17.69
N PRO A 230 8.01 -7.45 -18.81
CA PRO A 230 6.65 -6.92 -18.82
C PRO A 230 5.68 -7.76 -17.97
N TRP A 231 5.87 -9.09 -17.96
CA TRP A 231 4.99 -10.05 -17.30
C TRP A 231 5.78 -11.27 -16.81
N ALA A 232 6.50 -11.10 -15.71
CA ALA A 232 7.30 -12.16 -15.08
C ALA A 232 6.53 -12.79 -13.92
N ARG A 233 6.87 -14.06 -13.62
CA ARG A 233 6.48 -14.71 -12.35
C ARG A 233 7.67 -14.70 -11.40
N LEU A 234 7.42 -14.27 -10.17
CA LEU A 234 8.33 -14.45 -9.03
C LEU A 234 7.73 -15.48 -8.09
N GLN A 235 8.50 -16.52 -7.78
CA GLN A 235 8.08 -17.59 -6.88
C GLN A 235 9.05 -17.69 -5.71
N ALA A 236 8.54 -17.70 -4.50
CA ALA A 236 9.29 -17.84 -3.25
C ALA A 236 8.79 -19.03 -2.44
N ARG A 237 9.71 -19.70 -1.75
CA ARG A 237 9.38 -20.67 -0.70
C ARG A 237 9.54 -20.00 0.65
N PHE A 238 8.50 -20.06 1.46
CA PHE A 238 8.48 -19.50 2.81
C PHE A 238 9.09 -20.47 3.83
N LEU A 239 9.39 -19.96 5.03
CA LEU A 239 9.97 -20.78 6.10
C LEU A 239 9.05 -21.93 6.55
N ASP A 240 7.73 -21.77 6.45
CA ASP A 240 6.74 -22.82 6.69
C ASP A 240 6.66 -23.87 5.58
N GLY A 241 7.46 -23.69 4.50
CA GLY A 241 7.49 -24.57 3.34
C GLY A 241 6.45 -24.22 2.26
N ALA A 242 5.55 -23.26 2.50
CA ALA A 242 4.56 -22.82 1.51
C ALA A 242 5.25 -22.17 0.29
N MET A 243 4.71 -22.44 -0.89
CA MET A 243 5.13 -21.78 -2.13
C MET A 243 4.15 -20.67 -2.45
N GLN A 244 4.66 -19.46 -2.63
CA GLN A 244 3.88 -18.30 -3.06
C GLN A 244 4.42 -17.79 -4.38
N SER A 245 3.53 -17.28 -5.23
CA SER A 245 3.92 -16.67 -6.49
C SER A 245 3.14 -15.41 -6.77
N VAL A 246 3.78 -14.49 -7.46
CA VAL A 246 3.20 -13.23 -7.92
C VAL A 246 3.58 -13.02 -9.39
N ASP A 247 2.65 -12.48 -10.18
CA ASP A 247 2.82 -12.24 -11.61
C ASP A 247 2.70 -10.74 -11.90
N GLY A 248 3.58 -10.23 -12.76
CA GLY A 248 3.57 -8.83 -13.17
C GLY A 248 4.92 -8.27 -13.60
N PRO A 249 5.02 -6.95 -13.76
CA PRO A 249 6.26 -6.31 -14.20
C PRO A 249 7.37 -6.37 -13.15
N VAL A 250 8.58 -6.74 -13.59
CA VAL A 250 9.82 -6.71 -12.78
C VAL A 250 10.81 -5.77 -13.45
N LEU A 251 11.38 -4.84 -12.70
CA LEU A 251 12.39 -3.89 -13.14
C LEU A 251 13.76 -4.28 -12.61
N LEU A 252 14.75 -4.39 -13.47
CA LEU A 252 16.15 -4.56 -13.09
C LEU A 252 16.76 -3.20 -12.72
N THR A 253 17.45 -3.13 -11.58
CA THR A 253 18.09 -1.93 -11.05
C THR A 253 19.58 -2.16 -10.86
N HIS A 254 20.32 -1.07 -10.63
CA HIS A 254 21.76 -1.13 -10.36
C HIS A 254 22.14 -1.85 -9.03
N PHE A 255 21.16 -2.20 -8.21
CA PHE A 255 21.37 -2.91 -6.95
C PHE A 255 20.63 -4.26 -6.89
N GLY A 256 19.73 -4.55 -7.84
CA GLY A 256 18.92 -5.76 -7.83
C GLY A 256 17.60 -5.63 -8.59
N ILE A 257 16.48 -5.89 -7.91
CA ILE A 257 15.16 -5.93 -8.54
C ILE A 257 14.15 -5.02 -7.83
N SER A 258 13.24 -4.45 -8.64
CA SER A 258 12.16 -3.56 -8.21
C SER A 258 10.93 -3.74 -9.10
N GLY A 259 9.92 -2.90 -8.93
CA GLY A 259 8.70 -2.92 -9.74
C GLY A 259 7.50 -3.54 -9.04
N PRO A 260 6.31 -3.40 -9.62
CA PRO A 260 5.05 -3.78 -8.97
C PRO A 260 5.01 -5.23 -8.49
N ASN A 261 5.57 -6.17 -9.25
CA ASN A 261 5.62 -7.58 -8.90
C ASN A 261 6.56 -7.86 -7.73
N VAL A 262 7.70 -7.15 -7.69
CA VAL A 262 8.68 -7.24 -6.59
C VAL A 262 8.09 -6.66 -5.31
N PHE A 263 7.33 -5.56 -5.41
CA PHE A 263 6.64 -4.98 -4.27
C PHE A 263 5.56 -5.93 -3.71
N ALA A 264 4.79 -6.60 -4.57
CA ALA A 264 3.83 -7.60 -4.14
C ALA A 264 4.51 -8.78 -3.43
N LEU A 265 5.62 -9.28 -3.97
CA LEU A 265 6.44 -10.31 -3.32
C LEU A 265 6.97 -9.84 -1.96
N SER A 266 7.46 -8.59 -1.89
CA SER A 266 7.94 -8.00 -0.63
C SER A 266 6.86 -7.94 0.44
N ALA A 267 5.62 -7.64 0.06
CA ALA A 267 4.49 -7.64 1.00
C ALA A 267 4.21 -9.04 1.57
N LEU A 268 4.29 -10.07 0.74
CA LEU A 268 4.18 -11.46 1.19
C LEU A 268 5.35 -11.83 2.13
N LEU A 269 6.57 -11.42 1.80
CA LEU A 269 7.79 -11.70 2.57
C LEU A 269 8.01 -10.71 3.74
N ALA A 270 7.04 -9.85 4.10
CA ALA A 270 7.25 -8.75 5.04
C ALA A 270 7.84 -9.18 6.40
N PHE A 271 7.51 -10.39 6.84
CA PHE A 271 7.96 -10.93 8.14
C PHE A 271 9.14 -11.90 8.05
N GLU A 272 9.62 -12.20 6.83
CA GLU A 272 10.83 -13.00 6.62
C GLU A 272 12.09 -12.17 6.92
N LYS A 273 13.04 -12.78 7.62
CA LYS A 273 14.37 -12.17 7.79
C LYS A 273 15.14 -12.31 6.48
N ILE A 274 15.44 -11.20 5.84
CA ILE A 274 16.23 -11.14 4.61
C ILE A 274 17.49 -10.31 4.88
N ALA A 275 18.64 -10.98 4.91
CA ALA A 275 19.94 -10.39 5.18
C ALA A 275 21.04 -11.11 4.40
N LEU A 276 22.24 -10.55 4.34
CA LEU A 276 23.39 -11.15 3.65
C LEU A 276 23.72 -12.56 4.15
N ASP A 277 23.55 -12.80 5.45
CA ASP A 277 23.77 -14.09 6.11
C ASP A 277 22.54 -15.03 6.04
N THR A 278 21.39 -14.50 5.67
CA THR A 278 20.11 -15.21 5.55
C THR A 278 19.36 -14.76 4.29
N PRO A 279 19.92 -15.02 3.09
CA PRO A 279 19.25 -14.66 1.85
C PRO A 279 17.98 -15.51 1.64
N VAL A 280 17.02 -14.93 0.95
CA VAL A 280 15.83 -15.68 0.47
C VAL A 280 15.98 -15.94 -1.02
N ASP A 281 16.01 -17.20 -1.40
CA ASP A 281 16.07 -17.60 -2.80
C ASP A 281 14.68 -17.60 -3.40
N ILE A 282 14.56 -16.97 -4.55
CA ILE A 282 13.35 -16.97 -5.37
C ILE A 282 13.65 -17.55 -6.76
N VAL A 283 12.60 -17.91 -7.47
CA VAL A 283 12.69 -18.26 -8.89
C VAL A 283 11.99 -17.18 -9.71
N LEU A 284 12.71 -16.59 -10.66
CA LEU A 284 12.21 -15.62 -11.62
C LEU A 284 11.96 -16.33 -12.95
N TYR A 285 10.72 -16.39 -13.39
CA TYR A 285 10.32 -16.81 -14.73
C TYR A 285 10.14 -15.57 -15.60
N PRO A 286 10.90 -15.39 -16.69
CA PRO A 286 10.91 -14.15 -17.47
C PRO A 286 9.58 -13.84 -18.16
N GLU A 287 8.75 -14.86 -18.38
CA GLU A 287 7.37 -14.76 -18.88
C GLU A 287 6.49 -15.75 -18.09
N ALA A 288 5.51 -15.22 -17.34
CA ALA A 288 4.76 -15.99 -16.34
C ALA A 288 3.93 -17.16 -16.89
N ASP A 289 3.39 -17.00 -18.10
CA ASP A 289 2.40 -17.92 -18.66
C ASP A 289 2.97 -18.80 -19.76
N THR A 290 4.31 -18.99 -19.83
CA THR A 290 4.95 -19.79 -20.87
C THR A 290 5.55 -21.07 -20.31
N SER A 291 5.35 -22.15 -21.08
CA SER A 291 5.95 -23.44 -20.83
C SER A 291 7.12 -23.74 -21.83
N TYR A 292 7.87 -24.79 -21.53
CA TYR A 292 8.88 -25.29 -22.43
C TYR A 292 8.33 -25.57 -23.85
N ASP A 293 7.19 -26.24 -23.95
CA ASP A 293 6.57 -26.59 -25.24
C ASP A 293 6.13 -25.33 -26.01
N MET A 294 5.63 -24.32 -25.32
CA MET A 294 5.28 -23.05 -25.96
C MET A 294 6.53 -22.34 -26.52
N TRP A 295 7.65 -22.35 -25.80
CA TRP A 295 8.91 -21.79 -26.30
C TRP A 295 9.41 -22.57 -27.53
N ILE A 296 9.37 -23.90 -27.51
CA ILE A 296 9.72 -24.75 -28.66
C ILE A 296 8.82 -24.43 -29.86
N ALA A 297 7.51 -24.28 -29.66
CA ALA A 297 6.57 -23.91 -30.72
C ALA A 297 6.90 -22.52 -31.31
N ARG A 298 7.16 -21.51 -30.48
CA ARG A 298 7.59 -20.16 -30.92
C ARG A 298 8.87 -20.22 -31.77
N PHE A 299 9.87 -21.00 -31.38
CA PHE A 299 11.11 -21.16 -32.16
C PHE A 299 10.89 -21.91 -33.47
N HIS A 300 10.00 -22.89 -33.53
CA HIS A 300 9.64 -23.55 -34.77
C HIS A 300 8.91 -22.61 -35.73
N GLU A 301 7.97 -21.86 -35.26
CA GLU A 301 7.26 -20.85 -36.03
C GLU A 301 8.22 -19.78 -36.56
N ALA A 302 9.10 -19.25 -35.72
CA ALA A 302 10.09 -18.27 -36.14
C ALA A 302 11.08 -18.83 -37.17
N ALA A 303 11.49 -20.09 -37.05
CA ALA A 303 12.37 -20.74 -38.02
C ALA A 303 11.71 -20.92 -39.40
N SER A 304 10.41 -21.18 -39.44
CA SER A 304 9.66 -21.31 -40.71
C SER A 304 9.39 -19.96 -41.37
N HIS A 305 9.02 -18.92 -40.59
CA HIS A 305 8.66 -17.62 -41.16
C HIS A 305 9.83 -16.66 -41.36
N SER A 306 10.91 -16.80 -40.60
CA SER A 306 12.02 -15.84 -40.58
C SER A 306 13.40 -16.54 -40.49
N PRO A 307 13.73 -17.52 -41.32
CA PRO A 307 14.96 -18.31 -41.17
C PRO A 307 16.24 -17.50 -41.32
N LYS A 308 16.19 -16.38 -42.07
CA LYS A 308 17.35 -15.50 -42.33
C LYS A 308 17.47 -14.34 -41.32
N LYS A 309 16.60 -14.28 -40.31
CA LYS A 309 16.75 -13.26 -39.25
C LYS A 309 17.66 -13.77 -38.14
N GLU A 310 18.45 -12.88 -37.58
CA GLU A 310 19.27 -13.14 -36.41
C GLU A 310 18.40 -13.44 -35.19
N LEU A 311 18.88 -14.34 -34.32
CA LEU A 311 18.15 -14.78 -33.14
C LEU A 311 17.81 -13.64 -32.19
N ARG A 312 18.73 -12.66 -32.00
CA ARG A 312 18.44 -11.43 -31.21
C ARG A 312 17.23 -10.66 -31.78
N THR A 313 17.07 -10.63 -33.11
CA THR A 313 15.92 -9.94 -33.74
C THR A 313 14.61 -10.69 -33.51
N ILE A 314 14.64 -12.01 -33.46
CA ILE A 314 13.49 -12.83 -33.11
C ILE A 314 13.13 -12.66 -31.64
N MET A 315 14.10 -12.76 -30.74
CA MET A 315 13.90 -12.60 -29.30
C MET A 315 13.38 -11.22 -28.89
N LYS A 316 13.68 -10.16 -29.70
CA LYS A 316 13.14 -8.81 -29.50
C LYS A 316 11.61 -8.73 -29.57
N GLN A 317 10.95 -9.71 -30.14
CA GLN A 317 9.48 -9.77 -30.15
C GLN A 317 8.90 -10.02 -28.74
N TRP A 318 9.70 -10.60 -27.84
CA TRP A 318 9.28 -10.99 -26.48
C TRP A 318 10.02 -10.21 -25.39
N PHE A 319 11.29 -9.80 -25.64
CA PHE A 319 12.14 -9.19 -24.63
C PHE A 319 12.89 -7.97 -25.20
N PRO A 320 13.26 -6.98 -24.36
CA PRO A 320 14.18 -5.92 -24.74
C PRO A 320 15.49 -6.52 -25.30
N GLU A 321 16.07 -5.90 -26.34
CA GLU A 321 17.23 -6.45 -27.08
C GLU A 321 18.42 -6.79 -26.18
N ARG A 322 18.80 -5.88 -25.25
CA ARG A 322 19.90 -6.13 -24.32
C ARG A 322 19.64 -7.34 -23.43
N LEU A 323 18.40 -7.55 -23.02
CA LEU A 323 17.99 -8.71 -22.23
C LEU A 323 18.05 -9.99 -23.06
N ALA A 324 17.53 -9.96 -24.29
CA ALA A 324 17.60 -11.08 -25.21
C ALA A 324 19.05 -11.53 -25.48
N ILE A 325 19.96 -10.58 -25.71
CA ILE A 325 21.41 -10.87 -25.92
C ILE A 325 22.00 -11.53 -24.65
N ALA A 326 21.72 -10.99 -23.46
CA ALA A 326 22.23 -11.56 -22.21
C ALA A 326 21.69 -12.99 -21.95
N MET A 327 20.42 -13.23 -22.25
CA MET A 327 19.81 -14.56 -22.15
C MET A 327 20.47 -15.58 -23.09
N LEU A 328 20.73 -15.20 -24.35
CA LEU A 328 21.41 -16.05 -25.33
C LEU A 328 22.86 -16.32 -24.92
N ALA A 329 23.57 -15.34 -24.43
CA ALA A 329 24.92 -15.50 -23.90
C ALA A 329 24.95 -16.47 -22.71
N ALA A 330 23.95 -16.42 -21.82
CA ALA A 330 23.82 -17.38 -20.72
C ALA A 330 23.63 -18.84 -21.20
N CYS A 331 23.07 -19.03 -22.42
CA CYS A 331 22.95 -20.33 -23.09
C CYS A 331 24.16 -20.65 -23.95
N ALA A 332 25.25 -19.87 -23.94
CA ALA A 332 26.42 -19.98 -24.79
C ALA A 332 26.08 -19.93 -26.30
N ILE A 333 25.09 -19.15 -26.70
CA ILE A 333 24.61 -18.98 -28.06
C ILE A 333 24.91 -17.57 -28.56
N ASP A 334 25.56 -17.44 -29.71
CA ASP A 334 25.77 -16.14 -30.34
C ASP A 334 24.43 -15.53 -30.79
N SER A 335 24.16 -14.35 -30.35
CA SER A 335 22.93 -13.61 -30.65
C SER A 335 22.76 -13.24 -32.14
N ALA A 336 23.84 -13.23 -32.90
CA ALA A 336 23.86 -13.05 -34.37
C ALA A 336 23.56 -14.32 -35.16
N THR A 337 23.45 -15.47 -34.52
CA THR A 337 23.08 -16.74 -35.17
C THR A 337 21.75 -16.61 -35.90
N TRP A 338 21.67 -17.03 -37.13
CA TRP A 338 20.42 -17.01 -37.90
C TRP A 338 19.44 -18.07 -37.39
N MET A 339 18.18 -17.73 -37.33
CA MET A 339 17.13 -18.63 -36.84
C MET A 339 17.05 -19.97 -37.57
N GLY A 340 17.31 -19.96 -38.88
CA GLY A 340 17.25 -21.14 -39.71
C GLY A 340 18.39 -22.16 -39.52
N VAL A 341 19.53 -21.72 -38.95
CA VAL A 341 20.67 -22.61 -38.67
C VAL A 341 20.75 -23.01 -37.19
N LEU A 342 19.82 -22.50 -36.36
CA LEU A 342 19.76 -22.87 -34.97
C LEU A 342 19.41 -24.32 -34.79
N THR A 343 20.31 -25.10 -34.17
CA THR A 343 20.16 -26.54 -33.98
C THR A 343 18.96 -26.89 -33.09
N LYS A 344 18.51 -28.12 -33.17
CA LYS A 344 17.41 -28.61 -32.30
C LYS A 344 17.81 -28.52 -30.82
N ASP A 345 19.07 -28.80 -30.52
CA ASP A 345 19.56 -28.78 -29.14
C ASP A 345 19.69 -27.36 -28.62
N ASN A 346 20.19 -26.40 -29.40
CA ASN A 346 20.17 -24.98 -29.01
C ASN A 346 18.75 -24.47 -28.73
N LYS A 347 17.74 -24.88 -29.53
CA LYS A 347 16.34 -24.51 -29.28
C LYS A 347 15.85 -25.06 -27.94
N LYS A 348 16.22 -26.33 -27.62
CA LYS A 348 15.87 -26.92 -26.31
C LYS A 348 16.56 -26.22 -25.16
N ASP A 349 17.85 -25.89 -25.30
CA ASP A 349 18.62 -25.23 -24.25
C ASP A 349 18.02 -23.86 -23.91
N ILE A 350 17.72 -23.06 -24.95
CA ILE A 350 17.04 -21.75 -24.74
C ILE A 350 15.65 -21.98 -24.13
N ALA A 351 14.87 -22.94 -24.62
CA ALA A 351 13.53 -23.19 -24.10
C ALA A 351 13.55 -23.65 -22.63
N HIS A 352 14.51 -24.52 -22.26
CA HIS A 352 14.72 -24.91 -20.87
C HIS A 352 15.15 -23.74 -19.99
N PHE A 353 16.06 -22.89 -20.48
CA PHE A 353 16.51 -21.71 -19.78
C PHE A 353 15.36 -20.72 -19.50
N LEU A 354 14.51 -20.50 -20.50
CA LEU A 354 13.39 -19.58 -20.39
C LEU A 354 12.23 -20.13 -19.53
N ALA A 355 11.93 -21.42 -19.66
CA ALA A 355 10.84 -22.07 -18.94
C ALA A 355 11.23 -22.54 -17.53
N GLY A 356 12.52 -22.85 -17.30
CA GLY A 356 13.00 -23.40 -16.03
C GLY A 356 13.06 -22.40 -14.88
N GLY A 357 12.97 -21.12 -15.20
CA GLY A 357 13.13 -20.04 -14.23
C GLY A 357 14.58 -19.83 -13.78
N TRP A 358 14.87 -18.68 -13.25
CA TRP A 358 16.21 -18.29 -12.78
C TRP A 358 16.23 -18.12 -11.27
N LYS A 359 17.18 -18.78 -10.62
CA LYS A 359 17.39 -18.57 -9.20
C LYS A 359 17.94 -17.18 -8.96
N VAL A 360 17.30 -16.43 -8.06
CA VAL A 360 17.72 -15.09 -7.64
C VAL A 360 17.72 -15.04 -6.12
N SER A 361 18.88 -14.75 -5.56
CA SER A 361 19.02 -14.59 -4.10
C SER A 361 18.71 -13.15 -3.71
N LEU A 362 17.72 -12.96 -2.86
CA LEU A 362 17.39 -11.67 -2.24
C LEU A 362 18.22 -11.53 -0.99
N THR A 363 19.12 -10.55 -0.93
CA THR A 363 20.08 -10.41 0.17
C THR A 363 19.75 -9.32 1.16
N LEU A 364 19.09 -8.25 0.71
CA LEU A 364 18.65 -7.14 1.57
C LEU A 364 17.41 -6.49 0.97
N ARG A 365 16.57 -5.93 1.83
CA ARG A 365 15.61 -4.90 1.40
C ARG A 365 16.35 -3.59 1.24
N LYS A 366 15.91 -2.75 0.29
CA LYS A 366 16.49 -1.41 0.17
C LYS A 366 16.02 -0.55 1.35
N PRO A 367 16.92 -0.10 2.25
CA PRO A 367 16.52 0.65 3.42
C PRO A 367 15.81 1.95 3.06
N GLY A 368 14.70 2.26 3.76
CA GLY A 368 13.93 3.48 3.58
C GLY A 368 13.11 3.57 2.28
N ASP A 369 13.04 2.48 1.50
CA ASP A 369 12.26 2.39 0.25
C ASP A 369 10.91 1.67 0.46
N GLU A 370 10.62 1.19 1.66
CA GLU A 370 9.33 0.60 1.98
C GLU A 370 8.20 1.63 1.87
N PHE A 371 7.16 1.31 1.11
CA PHE A 371 6.03 2.23 0.92
C PHE A 371 5.00 2.14 2.05
N VAL A 372 4.89 0.98 2.66
CA VAL A 372 3.84 0.61 3.62
C VAL A 372 4.43 -0.27 4.71
N THR A 373 3.88 -0.16 5.91
CA THR A 373 4.14 -1.07 7.02
C THR A 373 3.18 -2.25 6.98
N ALA A 374 3.70 -3.46 7.04
CA ALA A 374 2.93 -4.67 7.34
C ALA A 374 2.78 -4.81 8.85
N GLY A 375 1.63 -5.27 9.32
CA GLY A 375 1.31 -5.30 10.74
C GLY A 375 0.71 -3.99 11.25
N GLY A 376 0.26 -3.97 12.49
CA GLY A 376 -0.39 -2.82 13.11
C GLY A 376 -1.23 -3.20 14.32
N VAL A 377 -2.17 -2.33 14.69
CA VAL A 377 -3.14 -2.62 15.74
C VAL A 377 -3.96 -3.84 15.37
N SER A 378 -4.07 -4.79 16.32
CA SER A 378 -4.78 -6.07 16.14
C SER A 378 -6.23 -5.84 15.74
N LEU A 379 -6.63 -6.43 14.60
CA LEU A 379 -7.98 -6.28 14.06
C LEU A 379 -9.05 -6.97 14.91
N ASP A 380 -8.68 -7.96 15.71
CA ASP A 380 -9.60 -8.68 16.62
C ASP A 380 -10.11 -7.76 17.74
N GLU A 381 -9.39 -6.70 18.06
CA GLU A 381 -9.70 -5.73 19.09
C GLU A 381 -10.54 -4.55 18.57
N ILE A 382 -10.84 -4.52 17.29
CA ILE A 382 -11.57 -3.44 16.62
C ILE A 382 -12.87 -3.98 16.01
N ASP A 383 -13.97 -3.25 16.16
CA ASP A 383 -15.23 -3.57 15.49
C ASP A 383 -15.13 -3.20 13.99
N SER A 384 -15.24 -4.20 13.12
CA SER A 384 -15.15 -3.99 11.66
C SER A 384 -16.30 -3.19 11.04
N SER A 385 -17.36 -2.91 11.79
CA SER A 385 -18.52 -2.14 11.32
C SER A 385 -18.49 -0.66 11.68
N THR A 386 -17.79 -0.30 12.75
CA THR A 386 -17.66 1.08 13.25
C THR A 386 -16.22 1.56 13.23
N LEU A 387 -15.27 0.63 13.27
CA LEU A 387 -13.83 0.83 13.51
C LEU A 387 -13.54 1.41 14.91
N GLU A 388 -14.47 1.23 15.83
CA GLU A 388 -14.31 1.52 17.25
C GLU A 388 -13.55 0.40 17.96
N SER A 389 -12.77 0.78 18.95
CA SER A 389 -12.11 -0.15 19.85
C SER A 389 -13.14 -0.96 20.66
N LYS A 390 -12.97 -2.29 20.71
CA LYS A 390 -13.72 -3.16 21.61
C LYS A 390 -13.24 -3.08 23.06
N ILE A 391 -12.06 -2.47 23.29
CA ILE A 391 -11.39 -2.36 24.58
C ILE A 391 -11.70 -1.03 25.24
N ARG A 392 -11.76 0.05 24.44
CA ARG A 392 -11.93 1.44 24.92
C ARG A 392 -13.05 2.13 24.13
N PRO A 393 -14.25 2.27 24.70
CA PRO A 393 -15.33 3.03 24.10
C PRO A 393 -14.92 4.47 23.79
N GLY A 394 -15.32 4.99 22.63
CA GLY A 394 -14.95 6.33 22.15
C GLY A 394 -13.56 6.41 21.50
N LEU A 395 -12.79 5.31 21.44
CA LEU A 395 -11.53 5.25 20.70
C LEU A 395 -11.75 4.58 19.36
N TYR A 396 -11.29 5.21 18.28
CA TYR A 396 -11.41 4.72 16.90
C TYR A 396 -10.06 4.63 16.22
N PHE A 397 -9.97 3.77 15.20
CA PHE A 397 -8.76 3.58 14.40
C PHE A 397 -9.08 3.62 12.91
N ALA A 398 -8.25 4.30 12.10
CA ALA A 398 -8.36 4.23 10.64
C ALA A 398 -7.02 4.37 9.93
N GLY A 399 -6.89 3.70 8.79
CA GLY A 399 -5.71 3.77 7.93
C GLY A 399 -4.61 2.77 8.31
N GLU A 400 -3.38 3.09 7.95
CA GLU A 400 -2.21 2.21 8.03
C GLU A 400 -1.74 1.88 9.46
N ILE A 401 -2.32 2.51 10.48
CA ILE A 401 -2.09 2.10 11.88
C ILE A 401 -2.69 0.71 12.20
N LEU A 402 -3.71 0.30 11.45
CA LEU A 402 -4.32 -1.02 11.54
C LEU A 402 -3.46 -2.07 10.83
N ASP A 403 -3.57 -3.33 11.22
CA ASP A 403 -2.93 -4.47 10.53
C ASP A 403 -3.59 -4.73 9.16
N VAL A 404 -3.43 -3.77 8.27
CA VAL A 404 -4.01 -3.77 6.92
C VAL A 404 -2.99 -3.26 5.93
N ASP A 405 -2.65 -4.06 4.94
CA ASP A 405 -1.90 -3.59 3.78
C ASP A 405 -2.28 -4.30 2.48
N GLY A 406 -2.19 -3.56 1.39
CA GLY A 406 -2.46 -4.02 0.05
C GLY A 406 -1.25 -3.84 -0.88
N VAL A 407 -1.31 -4.46 -2.05
CA VAL A 407 -0.31 -4.27 -3.10
C VAL A 407 -0.31 -2.83 -3.62
N THR A 408 0.65 -2.50 -4.49
CA THR A 408 0.65 -1.21 -5.21
C THR A 408 -0.55 -1.10 -6.16
N GLY A 409 -1.00 0.13 -6.43
CA GLY A 409 -2.13 0.36 -7.34
C GLY A 409 -3.28 1.19 -6.73
N GLY A 410 -3.02 1.95 -5.65
CA GLY A 410 -3.99 2.80 -4.98
C GLY A 410 -4.77 2.11 -3.84
N PHE A 411 -4.48 0.83 -3.55
CA PHE A 411 -5.22 0.05 -2.56
C PHE A 411 -5.01 0.55 -1.12
N ASN A 412 -3.79 0.94 -0.76
CA ASN A 412 -3.49 1.44 0.60
C ASN A 412 -4.18 2.79 0.86
N LEU A 413 -4.17 3.73 -0.10
CA LEU A 413 -4.96 4.95 0.02
C LEU A 413 -6.46 4.66 0.01
N GLN A 414 -6.93 3.71 -0.81
CA GLN A 414 -8.34 3.28 -0.79
C GLN A 414 -8.75 2.75 0.60
N ALA A 415 -7.91 1.94 1.25
CA ALA A 415 -8.16 1.48 2.62
C ALA A 415 -8.27 2.65 3.60
N CYS A 416 -7.36 3.64 3.49
CA CYS A 416 -7.41 4.85 4.31
C CYS A 416 -8.72 5.64 4.11
N TRP A 417 -9.14 5.84 2.84
CA TRP A 417 -10.38 6.54 2.53
C TRP A 417 -11.60 5.80 3.05
N SER A 418 -11.65 4.47 2.84
CA SER A 418 -12.79 3.65 3.26
C SER A 418 -12.91 3.56 4.77
N ALA A 419 -11.80 3.35 5.47
CA ALA A 419 -11.76 3.30 6.93
C ALA A 419 -12.09 4.67 7.53
N GLY A 420 -11.49 5.74 7.01
CA GLY A 420 -11.75 7.11 7.48
C GLY A 420 -13.21 7.51 7.30
N TYR A 421 -13.82 7.19 6.14
CA TYR A 421 -15.24 7.44 5.90
C TYR A 421 -16.12 6.64 6.89
N MET A 422 -15.79 5.37 7.15
CA MET A 422 -16.55 4.55 8.09
C MET A 422 -16.51 5.12 9.50
N VAL A 423 -15.33 5.49 10.02
CA VAL A 423 -15.18 6.12 11.34
C VAL A 423 -15.97 7.43 11.41
N GLY A 424 -15.77 8.32 10.43
CA GLY A 424 -16.47 9.60 10.41
C GLY A 424 -17.99 9.44 10.40
N LYS A 425 -18.52 8.50 9.61
CA LYS A 425 -19.94 8.16 9.56
C LYS A 425 -20.44 7.59 10.90
N SER A 426 -19.66 6.70 11.52
CA SER A 426 -20.02 6.08 12.81
C SER A 426 -20.14 7.14 13.90
N ILE A 427 -19.15 8.04 14.00
CA ILE A 427 -19.14 9.15 14.97
C ILE A 427 -20.29 10.12 14.69
N ALA A 428 -20.49 10.53 13.43
CA ALA A 428 -21.59 11.43 13.07
C ALA A 428 -22.97 10.85 13.46
N SER A 429 -23.17 9.55 13.28
CA SER A 429 -24.41 8.87 13.67
C SER A 429 -24.65 8.86 15.18
N GLN A 430 -23.59 8.78 15.99
CA GLN A 430 -23.68 8.82 17.46
C GLN A 430 -23.99 10.22 17.99
N ILE A 431 -23.56 11.27 17.29
CA ILE A 431 -23.80 12.66 17.70
C ILE A 431 -25.26 13.07 17.46
N VAL A 432 -25.92 12.45 16.49
CA VAL A 432 -27.32 12.76 16.11
C VAL A 432 -28.32 12.07 17.04
N LEU A 433 -27.92 10.98 17.72
CA LEU A 433 -28.76 10.25 18.70
C LEU A 433 -28.72 10.89 20.07
#